data_33661d630e8f08f36417fef6f50db615
#
_entry.id   33661d630e8f08f36417fef6f50db615
#
_cell.length_a   1.000
_cell.length_b   1.000
_cell.length_c   1.000
_cell.angle_alpha   90.00
_cell.angle_beta   90.00
_cell.angle_gamma   90.00
#
_symmetry.space_group_name_H-M   'P 1'
#
loop_
_entity.id
_entity.type
_entity.pdbx_description
1 polymer ?
#
loop_
_entity_poly.entity_id
_entity_poly.type
_entity_poly.pdbx_seq_one_letter_code
_entity_poly.pdbx_strand_id
1 'polypeptide(L)'
;NGKFHSDWCSMIYTRLLVARSLLAEDGVIFISIDDNEMETLTNICNEIFGEQNAVTPFIWPLPRGINAGLVARAHEYILTYTKNIKERRNFNRTSDEIEYSIERCNKKIDDRHPESVIEFPAGIPYEGKNQVLRGVIEGSEKITIIDELVFKDGILSKPAKLSAGWTMKNMILDWISGKDVYDLKGQKIVGFFFKENGKLYSKKEISTVSIKSVLKNIPDTQIARKELEA
;
A
#
# COMPACT_ATOMS: atom_id res chain seq x y z
N ASN A 1 -2.89 -3.16 -42.35
CA ASN A 1 -3.45 -3.24 -40.96
C ASN A 1 -4.18 -1.97 -40.52
N GLY A 2 -3.97 -0.78 -41.14
CA GLY A 2 -4.63 0.46 -40.73
C GLY A 2 -6.16 0.43 -40.77
N LYS A 3 -6.76 -0.33 -41.68
CA LYS A 3 -8.21 -0.46 -41.79
C LYS A 3 -8.80 -1.18 -40.55
N PHE A 4 -8.19 -2.27 -40.11
CA PHE A 4 -8.67 -3.01 -38.92
C PHE A 4 -8.55 -2.19 -37.63
N HIS A 5 -7.49 -1.40 -37.50
CA HIS A 5 -7.32 -0.48 -36.38
C HIS A 5 -8.42 0.60 -36.36
N SER A 6 -8.69 1.25 -37.51
CA SER A 6 -9.74 2.25 -37.63
C SER A 6 -11.14 1.67 -37.36
N ASP A 7 -11.43 0.48 -37.88
CA ASP A 7 -12.71 -0.20 -37.66
C ASP A 7 -12.88 -0.55 -36.17
N TRP A 8 -11.79 -1.01 -35.52
CA TRP A 8 -11.79 -1.28 -34.08
C TRP A 8 -12.05 -0.01 -33.25
N CYS A 9 -11.34 1.09 -33.57
CA CYS A 9 -11.54 2.38 -32.87
C CYS A 9 -12.99 2.86 -32.98
N SER A 10 -13.58 2.80 -34.19
CA SER A 10 -14.97 3.22 -34.42
C SER A 10 -15.96 2.34 -33.66
N MET A 11 -15.71 1.05 -33.63
CA MET A 11 -16.52 0.06 -32.91
C MET A 11 -16.47 0.28 -31.39
N ILE A 12 -15.29 0.45 -30.81
CA ILE A 12 -15.12 0.61 -29.36
C ILE A 12 -15.64 1.97 -28.89
N TYR A 13 -15.39 3.04 -29.65
CA TYR A 13 -15.84 4.40 -29.34
C TYR A 13 -17.34 4.46 -29.13
N THR A 14 -18.11 3.96 -30.08
CA THR A 14 -19.58 3.97 -30.01
C THR A 14 -20.12 3.16 -28.82
N ARG A 15 -19.49 2.02 -28.51
CA ARG A 15 -19.87 1.20 -27.34
C ARG A 15 -19.56 1.89 -26.03
N LEU A 16 -18.41 2.57 -25.93
CA LEU A 16 -18.03 3.28 -24.71
C LEU A 16 -18.91 4.51 -24.47
N LEU A 17 -19.37 5.20 -25.51
CA LEU A 17 -20.37 6.26 -25.36
C LEU A 17 -21.68 5.74 -24.72
N VAL A 18 -22.17 4.59 -25.21
CA VAL A 18 -23.35 3.96 -24.63
C VAL A 18 -23.07 3.50 -23.21
N ALA A 19 -21.94 2.83 -22.97
CA ALA A 19 -21.56 2.36 -21.64
C ALA A 19 -21.52 3.53 -20.63
N ARG A 20 -20.95 4.67 -21.00
CA ARG A 20 -20.93 5.86 -20.12
C ARG A 20 -22.33 6.33 -19.75
N SER A 21 -23.28 6.30 -20.70
CA SER A 21 -24.67 6.71 -20.42
C SER A 21 -25.42 5.75 -19.47
N LEU A 22 -25.04 4.49 -19.46
CA LEU A 22 -25.62 3.46 -18.58
C LEU A 22 -25.04 3.45 -17.17
N LEU A 23 -23.86 4.04 -16.94
CA LEU A 23 -23.24 4.11 -15.63
C LEU A 23 -24.04 5.02 -14.68
N ALA A 24 -24.20 4.61 -13.44
CA ALA A 24 -24.61 5.47 -12.34
C ALA A 24 -23.59 6.59 -12.09
N GLU A 25 -23.95 7.66 -11.36
CA GLU A 25 -23.02 8.77 -11.10
C GLU A 25 -21.76 8.35 -10.34
N ASP A 26 -21.88 7.39 -9.42
CA ASP A 26 -20.76 6.76 -8.72
C ASP A 26 -20.21 5.51 -9.44
N GLY A 27 -20.68 5.25 -10.67
CA GLY A 27 -20.34 4.06 -11.46
C GLY A 27 -18.91 4.05 -11.97
N VAL A 28 -18.39 2.85 -12.17
CA VAL A 28 -17.02 2.58 -12.62
C VAL A 28 -17.04 1.60 -13.78
N ILE A 29 -16.18 1.81 -14.76
CA ILE A 29 -15.96 0.87 -15.87
C ILE A 29 -14.53 0.31 -15.82
N PHE A 30 -14.41 -0.99 -16.07
CA PHE A 30 -13.15 -1.70 -16.19
C PHE A 30 -13.04 -2.28 -17.59
N ILE A 31 -11.93 -2.02 -18.27
CA ILE A 31 -11.72 -2.42 -19.67
C ILE A 31 -10.36 -3.11 -19.78
N SER A 32 -10.38 -4.42 -20.04
CA SER A 32 -9.14 -5.17 -20.27
C SER A 32 -8.56 -4.83 -21.64
N ILE A 33 -7.25 -4.65 -21.68
CA ILE A 33 -6.51 -4.33 -22.91
C ILE A 33 -5.06 -4.81 -22.78
N ASP A 34 -4.45 -5.13 -23.90
CA ASP A 34 -3.02 -5.43 -23.99
C ASP A 34 -2.22 -4.19 -24.45
N ASP A 35 -0.90 -4.38 -24.62
CA ASP A 35 0.03 -3.31 -24.99
C ASP A 35 -0.27 -2.69 -26.36
N ASN A 36 -0.90 -3.47 -27.29
CA ASN A 36 -1.03 -3.04 -28.68
C ASN A 36 -1.94 -1.81 -28.84
N GLU A 37 -3.03 -1.76 -28.07
CA GLU A 37 -4.05 -0.72 -28.18
C GLU A 37 -4.24 0.08 -26.88
N MET A 38 -3.34 -0.09 -25.91
CA MET A 38 -3.42 0.60 -24.60
C MET A 38 -3.48 2.12 -24.74
N GLU A 39 -2.60 2.70 -25.54
CA GLU A 39 -2.52 4.15 -25.76
C GLU A 39 -3.77 4.66 -26.49
N THR A 40 -4.18 3.98 -27.57
CA THR A 40 -5.37 4.34 -28.35
C THR A 40 -6.63 4.30 -27.49
N LEU A 41 -6.82 3.22 -26.71
CA LEU A 41 -7.97 3.10 -25.83
C LEU A 41 -7.96 4.13 -24.72
N THR A 42 -6.79 4.46 -24.17
CA THR A 42 -6.66 5.53 -23.16
C THR A 42 -7.12 6.88 -23.72
N ASN A 43 -6.71 7.23 -24.95
CA ASN A 43 -7.12 8.47 -25.59
C ASN A 43 -8.65 8.52 -25.85
N ILE A 44 -9.22 7.42 -26.33
CA ILE A 44 -10.68 7.30 -26.51
C ILE A 44 -11.41 7.44 -25.17
N CYS A 45 -10.95 6.77 -24.12
CA CYS A 45 -11.56 6.86 -22.81
C CYS A 45 -11.42 8.25 -22.19
N ASN A 46 -10.29 8.93 -22.36
CA ASN A 46 -10.10 10.32 -21.92
C ASN A 46 -11.09 11.26 -22.59
N GLU A 47 -11.35 11.10 -23.87
CA GLU A 47 -12.34 11.89 -24.61
C GLU A 47 -13.77 11.62 -24.10
N ILE A 48 -14.12 10.35 -23.91
CA ILE A 48 -15.49 9.96 -23.55
C ILE A 48 -15.79 10.22 -22.07
N PHE A 49 -14.92 9.76 -21.16
CA PHE A 49 -15.15 9.83 -19.71
C PHE A 49 -14.57 11.09 -19.06
N GLY A 50 -13.58 11.72 -19.70
CA GLY A 50 -12.77 12.81 -19.17
C GLY A 50 -11.53 12.31 -18.44
N GLU A 51 -10.38 12.93 -18.73
CA GLU A 51 -9.09 12.56 -18.11
C GLU A 51 -9.12 12.63 -16.58
N GLN A 52 -9.83 13.59 -16.01
CA GLN A 52 -9.99 13.77 -14.57
C GLN A 52 -10.72 12.60 -13.89
N ASN A 53 -11.44 11.77 -14.65
CA ASN A 53 -12.17 10.60 -14.18
C ASN A 53 -11.37 9.29 -14.33
N ALA A 54 -10.15 9.38 -14.87
CA ALA A 54 -9.25 8.24 -14.97
C ALA A 54 -8.76 7.80 -13.59
N VAL A 55 -8.74 6.50 -13.38
CA VAL A 55 -8.12 5.84 -12.23
C VAL A 55 -6.82 5.18 -12.70
N THR A 56 -5.85 5.02 -11.81
CA THR A 56 -4.62 4.29 -12.12
C THR A 56 -4.95 2.93 -12.74
N PRO A 57 -4.42 2.58 -13.92
CA PRO A 57 -4.65 1.28 -14.54
C PRO A 57 -4.19 0.14 -13.61
N PHE A 58 -4.96 -0.94 -13.60
CA PHE A 58 -4.53 -2.15 -12.91
C PHE A 58 -3.66 -2.99 -13.84
N ILE A 59 -2.64 -3.60 -13.26
CA ILE A 59 -1.77 -4.58 -13.90
C ILE A 59 -2.30 -5.96 -13.58
N TRP A 60 -2.67 -6.71 -14.63
CA TRP A 60 -3.07 -8.09 -14.54
C TRP A 60 -1.87 -8.99 -14.87
N PRO A 61 -1.20 -9.58 -13.89
CA PRO A 61 -0.05 -10.43 -14.14
C PRO A 61 -0.49 -11.74 -14.82
N LEU A 62 0.24 -12.16 -15.84
CA LEU A 62 0.06 -13.45 -16.50
C LEU A 62 0.89 -14.50 -15.76
N PRO A 63 0.35 -15.72 -15.55
CA PRO A 63 1.07 -16.81 -14.87
C PRO A 63 2.34 -17.25 -15.61
N ARG A 64 2.33 -17.12 -16.94
CA ARG A 64 3.46 -17.39 -17.81
C ARG A 64 3.62 -16.23 -18.78
N GLY A 65 4.86 -15.75 -18.94
CA GLY A 65 5.15 -14.76 -19.95
C GLY A 65 4.92 -15.30 -21.36
N ILE A 66 4.34 -14.47 -22.22
CA ILE A 66 4.23 -14.76 -23.66
C ILE A 66 5.48 -14.20 -24.32
N ASN A 67 6.25 -15.06 -25.01
CA ASN A 67 7.41 -14.62 -25.76
C ASN A 67 6.96 -13.74 -26.93
N ALA A 68 7.26 -12.44 -26.84
CA ALA A 68 6.90 -11.44 -27.82
C ALA A 68 8.15 -10.59 -28.22
N GLY A 69 9.17 -11.25 -28.76
CA GLY A 69 10.40 -10.59 -29.20
C GLY A 69 11.49 -10.56 -28.12
N LEU A 70 12.11 -9.38 -27.86
CA LEU A 70 13.24 -9.25 -26.95
C LEU A 70 12.88 -9.42 -25.46
N VAL A 71 11.62 -9.20 -25.10
CA VAL A 71 11.12 -9.29 -23.71
C VAL A 71 9.83 -10.11 -23.70
N ALA A 72 9.72 -11.03 -22.75
CA ALA A 72 8.49 -11.78 -22.55
C ALA A 72 7.43 -10.85 -21.90
N ARG A 73 6.26 -10.76 -22.54
CA ARG A 73 5.10 -10.06 -21.98
C ARG A 73 4.52 -10.89 -20.83
N ALA A 74 4.48 -10.32 -19.63
CA ALA A 74 4.06 -11.01 -18.43
C ALA A 74 2.85 -10.36 -17.73
N HIS A 75 2.15 -9.45 -18.41
CA HIS A 75 0.96 -8.80 -17.88
C HIS A 75 0.08 -8.22 -19.00
N GLU A 76 -1.14 -7.90 -18.61
CA GLU A 76 -2.11 -7.11 -19.36
C GLU A 76 -2.58 -5.96 -18.48
N TYR A 77 -3.37 -5.04 -19.04
CA TYR A 77 -3.87 -3.86 -18.33
C TYR A 77 -5.39 -3.94 -18.17
N ILE A 78 -5.88 -3.33 -17.09
CA ILE A 78 -7.29 -3.03 -16.93
C ILE A 78 -7.39 -1.51 -16.78
N LEU A 79 -7.80 -0.83 -17.84
CA LEU A 79 -8.13 0.58 -17.79
C LEU A 79 -9.38 0.79 -16.96
N THR A 80 -9.36 1.81 -16.12
CA THR A 80 -10.44 2.06 -15.17
C THR A 80 -10.82 3.53 -15.19
N TYR A 81 -12.11 3.80 -15.40
CA TYR A 81 -12.67 5.14 -15.39
C TYR A 81 -13.92 5.18 -14.51
N THR A 82 -14.10 6.27 -13.79
CA THR A 82 -15.35 6.58 -13.10
C THR A 82 -16.22 7.46 -13.99
N LYS A 83 -17.55 7.43 -13.80
CA LYS A 83 -18.42 8.42 -14.44
C LYS A 83 -18.18 9.81 -13.87
N ASN A 84 -18.09 9.91 -12.54
CA ASN A 84 -17.76 11.13 -11.81
C ASN A 84 -16.83 10.82 -10.64
N ILE A 85 -15.60 11.28 -10.71
CA ILE A 85 -14.58 10.99 -9.68
C ILE A 85 -14.95 11.57 -8.31
N LYS A 86 -15.77 12.60 -8.24
CA LYS A 86 -16.19 13.24 -6.99
C LYS A 86 -17.24 12.42 -6.24
N GLU A 87 -18.07 11.67 -6.95
CA GLU A 87 -19.14 10.83 -6.40
C GLU A 87 -18.67 9.39 -6.13
N ARG A 88 -17.47 9.02 -6.56
CA ARG A 88 -16.94 7.67 -6.43
C ARG A 88 -16.81 7.23 -4.97
N ARG A 89 -17.05 5.95 -4.73
CA ARG A 89 -16.64 5.27 -3.50
C ARG A 89 -15.20 4.77 -3.64
N ASN A 90 -14.46 4.76 -2.54
CA ASN A 90 -13.13 4.16 -2.55
C ASN A 90 -13.24 2.65 -2.83
N PHE A 91 -12.32 2.12 -3.66
CA PHE A 91 -12.18 0.69 -3.82
C PHE A 91 -11.51 0.12 -2.56
N ASN A 92 -12.35 -0.31 -1.64
CA ASN A 92 -11.90 -0.91 -0.41
C ASN A 92 -12.08 -2.43 -0.51
N ARG A 93 -11.04 -3.15 -0.13
CA ARG A 93 -11.15 -4.58 0.11
C ARG A 93 -11.69 -4.76 1.53
N THR A 94 -12.83 -5.40 1.68
CA THR A 94 -13.25 -5.99 2.95
C THR A 94 -12.48 -7.30 3.09
N SER A 95 -11.61 -7.38 4.08
CA SER A 95 -10.95 -8.62 4.47
C SER A 95 -11.55 -9.06 5.79
N ASP A 96 -11.91 -10.33 5.91
CA ASP A 96 -12.28 -10.94 7.18
C ASP A 96 -11.05 -11.07 8.11
N GLU A 97 -9.85 -10.89 7.56
CA GLU A 97 -8.59 -10.85 8.29
C GLU A 97 -8.19 -9.40 8.57
N ILE A 98 -7.79 -9.14 9.81
CA ILE A 98 -7.23 -7.85 10.23
C ILE A 98 -5.86 -7.71 9.56
N GLU A 99 -5.72 -6.78 8.63
CA GLU A 99 -4.42 -6.43 8.05
C GLU A 99 -3.71 -5.40 8.95
N TYR A 100 -2.37 -5.48 8.97
CA TYR A 100 -1.54 -4.58 9.75
C TYR A 100 -0.56 -3.81 8.88
N SER A 101 -0.40 -2.53 9.18
CA SER A 101 0.67 -1.70 8.65
C SER A 101 1.78 -1.58 9.71
N ILE A 102 3.03 -1.64 9.24
CA ILE A 102 4.21 -1.45 10.08
C ILE A 102 4.92 -0.20 9.60
N GLU A 103 5.03 0.78 10.49
CA GLU A 103 5.68 2.05 10.19
C GLU A 103 6.78 2.34 11.20
N ARG A 104 7.88 2.94 10.71
CA ARG A 104 8.97 3.38 11.57
C ARG A 104 8.58 4.65 12.34
N CYS A 105 8.96 4.73 13.61
CA CYS A 105 8.54 5.80 14.52
C CYS A 105 9.50 6.99 14.58
N ASN A 106 10.59 6.99 13.78
CA ASN A 106 11.53 8.12 13.73
C ASN A 106 11.86 8.54 12.31
N LYS A 107 12.23 9.81 12.14
CA LYS A 107 12.70 10.43 10.90
C LYS A 107 13.98 11.20 11.17
N LYS A 108 14.52 11.81 10.09
CA LYS A 108 15.62 12.76 10.20
C LYS A 108 15.21 13.89 11.17
N ILE A 109 16.15 14.25 12.03
CA ILE A 109 15.97 15.39 12.96
C ILE A 109 15.90 16.67 12.12
N ASP A 110 14.79 17.37 12.21
CA ASP A 110 14.50 18.65 11.56
C ASP A 110 13.49 19.45 12.42
N ASP A 111 13.07 20.63 11.94
CA ASP A 111 12.11 21.50 12.65
C ASP A 111 10.74 20.82 12.88
N ARG A 112 10.35 19.86 12.03
CA ARG A 112 9.10 19.11 12.17
C ARG A 112 9.22 17.92 13.12
N HIS A 113 10.43 17.38 13.24
CA HIS A 113 10.75 16.23 14.08
C HIS A 113 11.98 16.57 14.93
N PRO A 114 11.84 17.48 15.90
CA PRO A 114 12.94 17.90 16.75
C PRO A 114 13.47 16.74 17.59
N GLU A 115 14.77 16.75 17.84
CA GLU A 115 15.40 15.75 18.68
C GLU A 115 14.78 15.75 20.07
N SER A 116 14.38 14.59 20.54
CA SER A 116 13.84 14.45 21.90
C SER A 116 14.06 13.06 22.45
N VAL A 117 14.17 12.98 23.77
CA VAL A 117 14.41 11.73 24.49
C VAL A 117 13.09 11.07 24.86
N ILE A 118 13.03 9.76 24.70
CA ILE A 118 12.00 8.88 25.25
C ILE A 118 12.69 7.82 26.09
N GLU A 119 12.14 7.58 27.30
CA GLU A 119 12.51 6.46 28.15
C GLU A 119 11.56 5.28 27.90
N PHE A 120 12.11 4.17 27.46
CA PHE A 120 11.39 2.96 27.18
C PHE A 120 11.49 2.00 28.36
N PRO A 121 10.38 1.48 28.90
CA PRO A 121 10.42 0.49 29.95
C PRO A 121 10.91 -0.87 29.42
N ALA A 122 11.32 -1.75 30.33
CA ALA A 122 11.51 -3.15 30.00
C ALA A 122 10.20 -3.79 29.52
N GLY A 123 10.31 -4.85 28.72
CA GLY A 123 9.17 -5.64 28.23
C GLY A 123 8.66 -5.22 26.85
N ILE A 124 9.19 -4.15 26.22
CA ILE A 124 8.80 -3.79 24.86
C ILE A 124 9.21 -4.91 23.90
N PRO A 125 8.29 -5.38 23.02
CA PRO A 125 8.56 -6.47 22.07
C PRO A 125 9.75 -6.14 21.14
N TYR A 126 10.49 -7.15 20.78
CA TYR A 126 11.63 -7.06 19.90
C TYR A 126 11.66 -8.20 18.88
N GLU A 127 11.84 -7.85 17.62
CA GLU A 127 11.99 -8.80 16.50
C GLU A 127 13.47 -8.86 16.08
N GLY A 128 14.18 -9.88 16.53
CA GLY A 128 15.58 -10.12 16.20
C GLY A 128 16.27 -11.08 17.18
N LYS A 129 17.57 -11.30 16.97
CA LYS A 129 18.40 -12.13 17.86
C LYS A 129 18.80 -11.34 19.11
N ASN A 130 19.06 -12.07 20.21
CA ASN A 130 19.59 -11.44 21.42
C ASN A 130 20.82 -10.61 21.11
N GLN A 131 20.82 -9.35 21.50
CA GLN A 131 21.93 -8.42 21.26
C GLN A 131 21.94 -7.25 22.24
N VAL A 132 23.07 -6.58 22.27
CA VAL A 132 23.26 -5.32 23.00
C VAL A 132 23.71 -4.24 22.01
N LEU A 133 22.98 -3.15 21.95
CA LEU A 133 23.33 -2.00 21.12
C LEU A 133 23.69 -0.80 22.00
N ARG A 134 24.73 -0.04 21.58
CA ARG A 134 25.25 1.14 22.28
C ARG A 134 25.61 2.24 21.28
N GLY A 135 25.69 3.47 21.76
CA GLY A 135 26.13 4.63 20.96
C GLY A 135 25.07 5.11 19.99
N VAL A 136 25.41 5.23 18.71
CA VAL A 136 24.55 5.81 17.70
C VAL A 136 24.20 4.78 16.63
N ILE A 137 22.92 4.63 16.34
CA ILE A 137 22.44 3.93 15.15
C ILE A 137 22.49 4.93 14.00
N GLU A 138 23.49 4.75 13.12
CA GLU A 138 23.79 5.69 12.06
C GLU A 138 22.75 5.68 10.93
N GLY A 139 22.80 6.72 10.09
CA GLY A 139 21.98 6.94 8.91
C GLY A 139 21.25 8.28 8.92
N SER A 140 20.50 8.56 7.86
CA SER A 140 19.72 9.81 7.74
C SER A 140 18.70 10.03 8.88
N GLU A 141 18.35 8.96 9.55
CA GLU A 141 17.38 8.91 10.66
C GLU A 141 18.07 8.27 11.87
N LYS A 142 19.09 8.97 12.35
CA LYS A 142 19.89 8.51 13.48
C LYS A 142 19.08 8.38 14.75
N ILE A 143 19.46 7.43 15.60
CA ILE A 143 18.99 7.28 16.98
C ILE A 143 20.21 7.27 17.88
N THR A 144 20.25 8.11 18.88
CA THR A 144 21.27 8.09 19.92
C THR A 144 20.78 7.26 21.10
N ILE A 145 21.51 6.20 21.42
CA ILE A 145 21.26 5.34 22.59
C ILE A 145 22.01 5.98 23.77
N ILE A 146 21.28 6.53 24.74
CA ILE A 146 21.89 7.21 25.92
C ILE A 146 22.44 6.18 26.88
N ASP A 147 21.62 5.13 27.18
CA ASP A 147 22.04 4.00 28.01
C ASP A 147 22.53 2.86 27.11
N GLU A 148 22.04 1.64 27.29
CA GLU A 148 22.24 0.55 26.35
C GLU A 148 20.91 -0.15 26.04
N LEU A 149 20.70 -0.56 24.80
CA LEU A 149 19.58 -1.40 24.41
C LEU A 149 19.99 -2.86 24.57
N VAL A 150 19.40 -3.53 25.54
CA VAL A 150 19.65 -4.97 25.80
C VAL A 150 18.41 -5.75 25.39
N PHE A 151 18.51 -6.47 24.28
CA PHE A 151 17.45 -7.32 23.78
C PHE A 151 17.73 -8.78 24.13
N LYS A 152 16.80 -9.39 24.81
CA LYS A 152 16.86 -10.78 25.23
C LYS A 152 15.46 -11.41 25.18
N ASP A 153 15.37 -12.64 24.68
CA ASP A 153 14.14 -13.43 24.66
C ASP A 153 12.93 -12.71 24.01
N GLY A 154 13.20 -11.95 22.94
CA GLY A 154 12.19 -11.24 22.14
C GLY A 154 11.67 -9.93 22.76
N ILE A 155 12.33 -9.40 23.78
CA ILE A 155 11.94 -8.15 24.45
C ILE A 155 13.16 -7.27 24.77
N LEU A 156 12.89 -5.97 25.02
CA LEU A 156 13.82 -5.07 25.69
C LEU A 156 13.89 -5.51 27.17
N SER A 157 15.05 -6.03 27.61
CA SER A 157 15.18 -6.69 28.91
C SER A 157 15.33 -5.72 30.09
N LYS A 158 15.73 -4.47 29.83
CA LYS A 158 15.84 -3.41 30.85
C LYS A 158 15.43 -2.05 30.25
N PRO A 159 15.03 -1.07 31.09
CA PRO A 159 14.71 0.27 30.61
C PRO A 159 15.89 0.89 29.86
N ALA A 160 15.59 1.71 28.84
CA ALA A 160 16.59 2.40 28.05
C ALA A 160 16.09 3.77 27.56
N LYS A 161 17.00 4.73 27.46
CA LYS A 161 16.72 6.08 26.93
C LYS A 161 17.28 6.24 25.54
N LEU A 162 16.41 6.69 24.62
CA LEU A 162 16.76 6.93 23.22
C LEU A 162 16.44 8.38 22.86
N SER A 163 17.35 9.03 22.14
CA SER A 163 17.14 10.34 21.52
C SER A 163 17.02 10.20 20.02
N ALA A 164 15.93 10.74 19.44
CA ALA A 164 15.67 10.72 17.99
C ALA A 164 14.66 11.79 17.58
N GLY A 165 14.49 11.97 16.27
CA GLY A 165 13.38 12.73 15.68
C GLY A 165 12.11 11.89 15.63
N TRP A 166 11.34 11.83 16.71
CA TRP A 166 10.16 10.97 16.82
C TRP A 166 8.97 11.51 16.03
N THR A 167 8.34 10.69 15.22
CA THR A 167 7.12 11.03 14.45
C THR A 167 5.84 10.86 15.26
N MET A 168 5.88 9.99 16.29
CA MET A 168 4.71 9.57 17.08
C MET A 168 4.97 9.70 18.58
N LYS A 169 5.75 10.69 19.02
CA LYS A 169 6.19 10.80 20.42
C LYS A 169 5.05 10.65 21.44
N ASN A 170 4.00 11.43 21.29
CA ASN A 170 2.87 11.40 22.23
C ASN A 170 2.16 10.04 22.22
N MET A 171 1.99 9.44 21.04
CA MET A 171 1.37 8.12 20.90
C MET A 171 2.22 7.03 21.58
N ILE A 172 3.55 7.11 21.46
CA ILE A 172 4.47 6.18 22.13
C ILE A 172 4.33 6.32 23.65
N LEU A 173 4.32 7.55 24.19
CA LEU A 173 4.19 7.82 25.62
C LEU A 173 2.83 7.38 26.16
N ASP A 174 1.74 7.61 25.43
CA ASP A 174 0.41 7.17 25.81
C ASP A 174 0.33 5.64 25.84
N TRP A 175 0.90 4.95 24.84
CA TRP A 175 0.96 3.51 24.81
C TRP A 175 1.80 2.92 25.96
N ILE A 176 2.96 3.50 26.25
CA ILE A 176 3.80 3.11 27.40
C ILE A 176 3.02 3.26 28.72
N SER A 177 2.14 4.26 28.81
CA SER A 177 1.28 4.47 29.99
C SER A 177 0.05 3.56 30.05
N GLY A 178 -0.11 2.65 29.08
CA GLY A 178 -1.20 1.67 29.04
C GLY A 178 -2.50 2.17 28.43
N LYS A 179 -2.48 3.31 27.72
CA LYS A 179 -3.67 3.84 27.01
C LYS A 179 -3.85 3.21 25.64
N ASP A 180 -5.09 3.09 25.19
CA ASP A 180 -5.38 2.82 23.78
C ASP A 180 -4.95 4.00 22.91
N VAL A 181 -4.27 3.73 21.82
CA VAL A 181 -3.70 4.75 20.94
C VAL A 181 -4.27 4.61 19.52
N TYR A 182 -4.60 5.76 18.93
CA TYR A 182 -5.13 5.86 17.57
C TYR A 182 -4.32 6.88 16.79
N ASP A 183 -4.13 6.65 15.50
CA ASP A 183 -3.50 7.64 14.63
C ASP A 183 -4.48 8.75 14.21
N LEU A 184 -3.97 9.75 13.45
CA LEU A 184 -4.79 10.89 12.98
C LEU A 184 -5.95 10.48 12.06
N LYS A 185 -5.96 9.24 11.55
CA LYS A 185 -7.04 8.68 10.73
C LYS A 185 -8.00 7.80 11.53
N GLY A 186 -7.83 7.72 12.85
CA GLY A 186 -8.62 6.86 13.72
C GLY A 186 -8.25 5.38 13.66
N GLN A 187 -7.11 5.01 13.07
CA GLN A 187 -6.64 3.62 13.01
C GLN A 187 -5.99 3.24 14.35
N LYS A 188 -6.37 2.11 14.90
CA LYS A 188 -5.82 1.63 16.18
C LYS A 188 -4.35 1.22 16.03
N ILE A 189 -3.49 1.74 16.91
CA ILE A 189 -2.11 1.27 17.05
C ILE A 189 -2.12 0.12 18.07
N VAL A 190 -1.87 -1.09 17.56
CA VAL A 190 -1.88 -2.31 18.38
C VAL A 190 -0.68 -2.36 19.31
N GLY A 191 0.45 -1.75 18.89
CA GLY A 191 1.63 -1.71 19.72
C GLY A 191 2.84 -1.14 19.02
N PHE A 192 3.90 -1.01 19.81
CA PHE A 192 5.22 -0.61 19.34
C PHE A 192 6.22 -1.74 19.64
N PHE A 193 7.18 -1.92 18.76
CA PHE A 193 8.20 -2.96 18.91
C PHE A 193 9.51 -2.53 18.24
N PHE A 194 10.62 -3.08 18.74
CA PHE A 194 11.93 -2.89 18.13
C PHE A 194 12.21 -3.98 17.09
N LYS A 195 12.94 -3.61 16.03
CA LYS A 195 13.52 -4.59 15.10
C LYS A 195 15.01 -4.76 15.33
N GLU A 196 15.60 -5.76 14.67
CA GLU A 196 17.03 -6.14 14.79
C GLU A 196 17.98 -4.95 14.56
N ASN A 197 17.57 -3.95 13.76
CA ASN A 197 18.31 -2.71 13.54
C ASN A 197 18.26 -1.71 14.72
N GLY A 198 17.62 -2.07 15.83
CA GLY A 198 17.46 -1.22 17.01
C GLY A 198 16.48 -0.05 16.86
N LYS A 199 15.76 0.04 15.74
CA LYS A 199 14.77 1.10 15.51
C LYS A 199 13.39 0.65 15.96
N LEU A 200 12.58 1.62 16.43
CA LEU A 200 11.21 1.41 16.88
C LEU A 200 10.23 1.47 15.70
N TYR A 201 9.28 0.57 15.69
CA TYR A 201 8.18 0.48 14.73
C TYR A 201 6.83 0.42 15.44
N SER A 202 5.81 1.01 14.82
CA SER A 202 4.41 0.85 15.22
C SER A 202 3.75 -0.24 14.38
N LYS A 203 2.82 -0.96 14.98
CA LYS A 203 1.91 -1.90 14.31
C LYS A 203 0.50 -1.33 14.41
N LYS A 204 -0.11 -1.01 13.27
CA LYS A 204 -1.44 -0.40 13.17
C LYS A 204 -2.42 -1.37 12.53
N GLU A 205 -3.64 -1.42 13.02
CA GLU A 205 -4.76 -2.07 12.33
C GLU A 205 -5.18 -1.23 11.11
N ILE A 206 -5.33 -1.88 9.97
CA ILE A 206 -5.86 -1.24 8.77
C ILE A 206 -7.30 -1.69 8.61
N SER A 207 -8.23 -0.81 8.93
CA SER A 207 -9.68 -1.07 8.78
C SER A 207 -10.13 -1.03 7.32
N THR A 208 -9.40 -0.34 6.45
CA THR A 208 -9.69 -0.23 5.02
C THR A 208 -8.40 -0.33 4.22
N VAL A 209 -8.28 -1.37 3.42
CA VAL A 209 -7.14 -1.57 2.51
C VAL A 209 -7.53 -1.12 1.12
N SER A 210 -6.85 -0.10 0.60
CA SER A 210 -6.99 0.26 -0.81
C SER A 210 -6.46 -0.86 -1.70
N ILE A 211 -7.21 -1.22 -2.73
CA ILE A 211 -6.76 -2.19 -3.74
C ILE A 211 -5.48 -1.66 -4.39
N LYS A 212 -4.47 -2.51 -4.47
CA LYS A 212 -3.20 -2.17 -5.14
C LYS A 212 -3.38 -2.26 -6.65
N SER A 213 -2.73 -1.35 -7.40
CA SER A 213 -2.78 -1.35 -8.86
C SER A 213 -2.14 -2.59 -9.50
N VAL A 214 -1.21 -3.26 -8.84
CA VAL A 214 -0.71 -4.56 -9.27
C VAL A 214 -1.51 -5.64 -8.56
N LEU A 215 -2.35 -6.36 -9.31
CA LEU A 215 -3.17 -7.43 -8.79
C LEU A 215 -2.29 -8.64 -8.46
N LYS A 216 -2.46 -9.20 -7.28
CA LYS A 216 -1.72 -10.38 -6.81
C LYS A 216 -2.70 -11.51 -6.49
N ASN A 217 -2.21 -12.75 -6.56
CA ASN A 217 -2.98 -13.94 -6.21
C ASN A 217 -4.28 -14.09 -7.03
N ILE A 218 -4.22 -13.71 -8.31
CA ILE A 218 -5.32 -13.95 -9.22
C ILE A 218 -5.29 -15.46 -9.54
N PRO A 219 -6.41 -16.19 -9.34
CA PRO A 219 -6.48 -17.57 -9.74
C PRO A 219 -6.24 -17.68 -11.25
N ASP A 220 -5.44 -18.64 -11.68
CA ASP A 220 -5.29 -18.90 -13.11
C ASP A 220 -6.62 -19.41 -13.69
N THR A 221 -6.74 -19.35 -15.02
CA THR A 221 -7.98 -19.75 -15.73
C THR A 221 -8.39 -21.19 -15.45
N GLN A 222 -7.47 -22.07 -15.04
CA GLN A 222 -7.77 -23.46 -14.69
C GLN A 222 -8.44 -23.57 -13.32
N ILE A 223 -8.03 -22.73 -12.35
CA ILE A 223 -8.65 -22.66 -11.03
C ILE A 223 -10.05 -22.05 -11.16
N ALA A 224 -10.18 -20.92 -11.87
CA ALA A 224 -11.47 -20.27 -12.11
C ALA A 224 -12.46 -21.18 -12.85
N ARG A 225 -11.97 -22.01 -13.78
CA ARG A 225 -12.80 -23.00 -14.50
C ARG A 225 -13.33 -24.09 -13.57
N LYS A 226 -12.51 -24.59 -12.64
CA LYS A 226 -12.94 -25.59 -11.64
C LYS A 226 -13.97 -25.04 -10.66
N GLU A 227 -13.87 -23.76 -10.31
CA GLU A 227 -14.86 -23.07 -9.42
C GLU A 227 -16.20 -22.85 -10.13
N LEU A 228 -16.22 -22.72 -11.46
CA LEU A 228 -17.45 -22.59 -12.25
C LEU A 228 -18.13 -23.92 -12.56
N GLU A 229 -17.38 -25.04 -12.48
CA GLU A 229 -17.86 -26.42 -12.73
C GLU A 229 -18.31 -27.11 -11.44
N ALA A 230 -18.09 -26.50 -10.26
CA ALA A 230 -18.49 -27.01 -8.93
C ALA A 230 -19.82 -26.41 -8.46
#